data_d8ef23c1348d5e22ee03a482204d0d5f
#
_entry.id   d8ef23c1348d5e22ee03a482204d0d5f
#
_cell.length_a   1.000
_cell.length_b   1.000
_cell.length_c   1.000
_cell.angle_alpha   90.00
_cell.angle_beta   90.00
_cell.angle_gamma   90.00
#
_symmetry.space_group_name_H-M   'P 1'
#
loop_
_entity.id
_entity.type
_entity.pdbx_description
1 polymer ?
#
loop_
_entity_poly.entity_id
_entity_poly.type
_entity_poly.pdbx_seq_one_letter_code
_entity_poly.pdbx_strand_id
1 'polypeptide(L)'
;MSKTYNTEIISVGTELLLGHVTNTDARDVSELLSKIGINVLYHTVVGDNPQRLEDCVKIARERADIIITTGGLGPTCDDLTKEILARAFDVKLVEDKREMDTLYDYINLGKKLTDNNFRQALLPEGCTVFHNTAGTAPGCAFEKDGKVVVMLPGPPKECRIMLEKSAIPYLRQLSDEKIVSHTINIFGIGESAVDDIFAGEMNAMTNPSMAPYAKECDCLLKVTAKAHTEAEAEEMLRPVMAEVQEKLGEVVYGVDVDCIEQSVLKLLREKNMTFSAAE
;
A
#
# COMPACT_ATOMS: atom_id res chain seq x y z
N MET A 1 -10.13 -23.26 0.84
CA MET A 1 -9.05 -22.38 1.33
C MET A 1 -9.08 -21.14 0.49
N SER A 2 -9.24 -19.96 1.09
CA SER A 2 -9.16 -18.71 0.36
C SER A 2 -7.75 -18.53 -0.21
N LYS A 3 -7.65 -17.95 -1.40
CA LYS A 3 -6.37 -17.70 -2.05
C LYS A 3 -5.68 -16.51 -1.35
N THR A 4 -4.55 -16.74 -0.72
CA THR A 4 -3.69 -15.66 -0.23
C THR A 4 -2.90 -15.08 -1.40
N TYR A 5 -3.05 -13.79 -1.64
CA TYR A 5 -2.33 -13.08 -2.71
C TYR A 5 -1.02 -12.51 -2.21
N ASN A 6 0.05 -12.78 -2.94
CA ASN A 6 1.38 -12.24 -2.70
C ASN A 6 1.70 -11.17 -3.74
N THR A 7 2.13 -10.01 -3.29
CA THR A 7 2.37 -8.84 -4.14
C THR A 7 3.85 -8.50 -4.19
N GLU A 8 4.31 -8.09 -5.37
CA GLU A 8 5.54 -7.34 -5.57
C GLU A 8 5.22 -5.92 -6.02
N ILE A 9 5.82 -4.93 -5.37
CA ILE A 9 5.76 -3.52 -5.76
C ILE A 9 7.04 -3.18 -6.50
N ILE A 10 6.92 -2.69 -7.75
CA ILE A 10 8.03 -2.23 -8.57
C ILE A 10 7.92 -0.71 -8.73
N SER A 11 8.80 0.01 -8.07
CA SER A 11 8.88 1.48 -8.19
C SER A 11 9.86 1.86 -9.28
N VAL A 12 9.35 2.58 -10.28
CA VAL A 12 10.11 3.00 -11.47
C VAL A 12 10.45 4.47 -11.36
N GLY A 13 11.74 4.79 -11.32
CA GLY A 13 12.26 6.15 -11.25
C GLY A 13 13.73 6.18 -10.89
N THR A 14 14.52 6.84 -11.71
CA THR A 14 15.97 6.99 -11.49
C THR A 14 16.26 7.85 -10.25
N GLU A 15 15.41 8.83 -9.94
CA GLU A 15 15.52 9.70 -8.76
C GLU A 15 15.42 8.93 -7.44
N LEU A 16 14.67 7.80 -7.43
CA LEU A 16 14.59 6.91 -6.28
C LEU A 16 15.92 6.21 -6.01
N LEU A 17 16.59 5.74 -7.06
CA LEU A 17 17.91 5.10 -6.96
C LEU A 17 19.01 6.06 -6.56
N LEU A 18 18.89 7.33 -6.98
CA LEU A 18 19.84 8.38 -6.62
C LEU A 18 19.63 8.93 -5.20
N GLY A 19 18.56 8.52 -4.52
CA GLY A 19 18.24 8.99 -3.18
C GLY A 19 17.74 10.45 -3.14
N HIS A 20 17.34 11.01 -4.29
CA HIS A 20 16.82 12.37 -4.35
C HIS A 20 15.40 12.46 -3.75
N VAL A 21 14.65 11.38 -3.78
CA VAL A 21 13.28 11.27 -3.24
C VAL A 21 13.14 10.01 -2.41
N THR A 22 12.38 10.10 -1.35
CA THR A 22 11.98 8.92 -0.56
C THR A 22 10.83 8.20 -1.28
N ASN A 23 10.90 6.88 -1.38
CA ASN A 23 9.85 6.05 -1.96
C ASN A 23 8.63 5.95 -1.02
N THR A 24 7.82 6.99 -1.01
CA THR A 24 6.59 7.06 -0.21
C THR A 24 5.46 6.23 -0.82
N ASP A 25 5.45 6.05 -2.15
CA ASP A 25 4.41 5.32 -2.85
C ASP A 25 4.40 3.84 -2.46
N ALA A 26 5.57 3.19 -2.43
CA ALA A 26 5.66 1.80 -2.01
C ALA A 26 5.20 1.59 -0.56
N ARG A 27 5.49 2.54 0.34
CA ARG A 27 4.99 2.55 1.71
C ARG A 27 3.46 2.62 1.74
N ASP A 28 2.89 3.60 1.05
CA ASP A 28 1.44 3.85 1.05
C ASP A 28 0.67 2.67 0.41
N VAL A 29 1.21 2.09 -0.67
CA VAL A 29 0.68 0.86 -1.29
C VAL A 29 0.69 -0.28 -0.28
N SER A 30 1.83 -0.53 0.39
CA SER A 30 1.97 -1.61 1.37
C SER A 30 1.00 -1.45 2.55
N GLU A 31 0.88 -0.22 3.08
CA GLU A 31 -0.03 0.09 4.17
C GLU A 31 -1.49 -0.23 3.79
N LEU A 32 -1.93 0.21 2.61
CA LEU A 32 -3.31 0.01 2.19
C LEU A 32 -3.61 -1.44 1.79
N LEU A 33 -2.65 -2.14 1.18
CA LEU A 33 -2.79 -3.57 0.87
C LEU A 33 -2.91 -4.41 2.15
N SER A 34 -2.13 -4.09 3.17
CA SER A 34 -2.21 -4.78 4.45
C SER A 34 -3.59 -4.68 5.11
N LYS A 35 -4.30 -3.54 4.91
CA LYS A 35 -5.67 -3.32 5.42
C LYS A 35 -6.74 -4.15 4.68
N ILE A 36 -6.43 -4.67 3.50
CA ILE A 36 -7.35 -5.49 2.70
C ILE A 36 -6.88 -6.95 2.54
N GLY A 37 -5.89 -7.36 3.30
CA GLY A 37 -5.48 -8.76 3.35
C GLY A 37 -4.55 -9.24 2.26
N ILE A 38 -3.97 -8.34 1.54
CA ILE A 38 -3.02 -8.67 0.48
C ILE A 38 -1.60 -8.52 1.01
N ASN A 39 -0.81 -9.58 0.93
CA ASN A 39 0.58 -9.56 1.39
C ASN A 39 1.48 -8.83 0.39
N VAL A 40 2.38 -8.00 0.90
CA VAL A 40 3.50 -7.48 0.11
C VAL A 40 4.76 -8.20 0.55
N LEU A 41 5.37 -8.96 -0.36
CA LEU A 41 6.57 -9.74 -0.06
C LEU A 41 7.85 -9.11 -0.62
N TYR A 42 7.72 -8.30 -1.68
CA TYR A 42 8.88 -7.71 -2.34
C TYR A 42 8.65 -6.25 -2.70
N HIS A 43 9.67 -5.44 -2.44
CA HIS A 43 9.81 -4.08 -2.99
C HIS A 43 11.02 -4.07 -3.91
N THR A 44 10.80 -3.75 -5.16
CA THR A 44 11.85 -3.58 -6.17
C THR A 44 11.88 -2.13 -6.61
N VAL A 45 13.05 -1.53 -6.65
CA VAL A 45 13.25 -0.18 -7.21
C VAL A 45 14.10 -0.31 -8.45
N VAL A 46 13.67 0.28 -9.56
CA VAL A 46 14.38 0.24 -10.83
C VAL A 46 14.38 1.64 -11.46
N GLY A 47 15.51 2.02 -12.07
CA GLY A 47 15.59 3.28 -12.84
C GLY A 47 14.89 3.16 -14.19
N ASP A 48 14.74 4.29 -14.87
CA ASP A 48 14.07 4.45 -16.16
C ASP A 48 14.88 3.78 -17.30
N ASN A 49 14.95 2.46 -17.24
CA ASN A 49 15.66 1.63 -18.21
C ASN A 49 14.78 0.45 -18.64
N PRO A 50 14.44 0.35 -19.93
CA PRO A 50 13.52 -0.65 -20.45
C PRO A 50 13.93 -2.09 -20.15
N GLN A 51 15.20 -2.42 -20.34
CA GLN A 51 15.69 -3.78 -20.14
C GLN A 51 15.66 -4.19 -18.68
N ARG A 52 16.09 -3.30 -17.78
CA ARG A 52 16.08 -3.58 -16.33
C ARG A 52 14.67 -3.74 -15.81
N LEU A 53 13.72 -2.89 -16.24
CA LEU A 53 12.32 -3.02 -15.87
C LEU A 53 11.73 -4.34 -16.40
N GLU A 54 12.03 -4.73 -17.63
CA GLU A 54 11.60 -6.02 -18.19
C GLU A 54 12.12 -7.20 -17.37
N ASP A 55 13.38 -7.16 -16.94
CA ASP A 55 13.98 -8.20 -16.09
C ASP A 55 13.31 -8.26 -14.71
N CYS A 56 13.01 -7.11 -14.08
CA CYS A 56 12.25 -7.04 -12.83
C CYS A 56 10.84 -7.64 -12.99
N VAL A 57 10.14 -7.32 -14.08
CA VAL A 57 8.80 -7.86 -14.36
C VAL A 57 8.84 -9.37 -14.57
N LYS A 58 9.85 -9.91 -15.26
CA LYS A 58 10.02 -11.37 -15.41
C LYS A 58 10.15 -12.06 -14.06
N ILE A 59 10.98 -11.53 -13.18
CA ILE A 59 11.17 -12.08 -11.82
C ILE A 59 9.87 -11.98 -11.02
N ALA A 60 9.19 -10.84 -11.05
CA ALA A 60 7.93 -10.64 -10.34
C ALA A 60 6.84 -11.61 -10.81
N ARG A 61 6.75 -11.89 -12.12
CA ARG A 61 5.81 -12.90 -12.66
C ARG A 61 5.99 -14.29 -12.10
N GLU A 62 7.20 -14.68 -11.72
CA GLU A 62 7.48 -16.01 -11.16
C GLU A 62 7.06 -16.13 -9.69
N ARG A 63 7.15 -15.03 -8.91
CA ARG A 63 7.05 -15.08 -7.46
C ARG A 63 5.87 -14.33 -6.83
N ALA A 64 5.17 -13.49 -7.60
CA ALA A 64 4.03 -12.72 -7.12
C ALA A 64 2.75 -13.07 -7.88
N ASP A 65 1.61 -12.97 -7.21
CA ASP A 65 0.27 -13.07 -7.81
C ASP A 65 -0.20 -11.72 -8.31
N ILE A 66 0.21 -10.66 -7.62
CA ILE A 66 -0.12 -9.27 -7.94
C ILE A 66 1.19 -8.51 -8.16
N ILE A 67 1.28 -7.79 -9.25
CA ILE A 67 2.39 -6.90 -9.57
C ILE A 67 1.86 -5.47 -9.61
N ILE A 68 2.36 -4.61 -8.74
CA ILE A 68 1.98 -3.20 -8.71
C ILE A 68 3.18 -2.37 -9.12
N THR A 69 3.03 -1.55 -10.16
CA THR A 69 4.07 -0.59 -10.53
C THR A 69 3.68 0.82 -10.15
N THR A 70 4.64 1.63 -9.71
CA THR A 70 4.50 3.07 -9.51
C THR A 70 5.52 3.79 -10.36
N GLY A 71 5.08 4.79 -11.13
CA GLY A 71 5.94 5.56 -12.03
C GLY A 71 6.01 5.06 -13.47
N GLY A 72 6.60 5.88 -14.34
CA GLY A 72 6.79 5.60 -15.77
C GLY A 72 5.52 5.57 -16.61
N LEU A 73 4.46 6.30 -16.20
CA LEU A 73 3.19 6.44 -16.94
C LEU A 73 3.04 7.81 -17.61
N GLY A 74 4.01 8.68 -17.47
CA GLY A 74 4.01 10.02 -18.04
C GLY A 74 4.14 10.03 -19.56
N PRO A 75 4.26 11.24 -20.14
CA PRO A 75 4.36 11.42 -21.60
C PRO A 75 5.79 11.41 -22.13
N THR A 76 6.80 11.31 -21.27
CA THR A 76 8.20 11.45 -21.68
C THR A 76 8.73 10.18 -22.33
N CYS A 77 9.87 10.23 -22.99
CA CYS A 77 10.41 9.10 -23.76
C CYS A 77 10.93 7.97 -22.86
N ASP A 78 11.17 8.24 -21.61
CA ASP A 78 11.60 7.33 -20.55
C ASP A 78 10.42 6.72 -19.77
N ASP A 79 9.20 7.24 -19.94
CA ASP A 79 7.96 6.66 -19.42
C ASP A 79 7.53 5.45 -20.25
N LEU A 80 8.03 4.27 -19.93
CA LEU A 80 7.83 3.05 -20.71
C LEU A 80 7.17 1.90 -19.92
N THR A 81 6.68 2.17 -18.74
CA THR A 81 6.11 1.14 -17.85
C THR A 81 4.95 0.39 -18.53
N LYS A 82 4.03 1.10 -19.16
CA LYS A 82 2.89 0.48 -19.87
C LYS A 82 3.33 -0.42 -21.00
N GLU A 83 4.23 0.05 -21.85
CA GLU A 83 4.73 -0.67 -23.03
C GLU A 83 5.48 -1.94 -22.62
N ILE A 84 6.26 -1.87 -21.54
CA ILE A 84 7.03 -3.01 -21.04
C ILE A 84 6.10 -4.05 -20.43
N LEU A 85 5.14 -3.64 -19.58
CA LEU A 85 4.16 -4.56 -19.00
C LEU A 85 3.26 -5.17 -20.07
N ALA A 86 2.75 -4.37 -21.01
CA ALA A 86 1.94 -4.86 -22.10
C ALA A 86 2.68 -5.92 -22.92
N ARG A 87 3.95 -5.68 -23.25
CA ARG A 87 4.80 -6.65 -23.95
C ARG A 87 5.07 -7.90 -23.12
N ALA A 88 5.40 -7.73 -21.83
CA ALA A 88 5.73 -8.85 -20.94
C ALA A 88 4.54 -9.80 -20.73
N PHE A 89 3.30 -9.31 -20.83
CA PHE A 89 2.08 -10.08 -20.68
C PHE A 89 1.36 -10.38 -22.01
N ASP A 90 1.95 -10.04 -23.15
CA ASP A 90 1.36 -10.20 -24.48
C ASP A 90 -0.06 -9.60 -24.56
N VAL A 91 -0.19 -8.35 -24.11
CA VAL A 91 -1.42 -7.56 -24.17
C VAL A 91 -1.19 -6.37 -25.08
N LYS A 92 -2.14 -6.09 -25.97
CA LYS A 92 -2.06 -4.94 -26.87
C LYS A 92 -2.36 -3.64 -26.12
N LEU A 93 -1.69 -2.57 -26.50
CA LEU A 93 -2.09 -1.22 -26.11
C LEU A 93 -3.11 -0.71 -27.12
N VAL A 94 -4.23 -0.22 -26.61
CA VAL A 94 -5.32 0.37 -27.40
C VAL A 94 -5.66 1.75 -26.85
N GLU A 95 -6.21 2.60 -27.69
CA GLU A 95 -6.64 3.93 -27.31
C GLU A 95 -7.91 3.86 -26.43
N ASP A 96 -7.84 4.42 -25.23
CA ASP A 96 -9.02 4.63 -24.40
C ASP A 96 -9.66 5.97 -24.78
N LYS A 97 -10.92 5.89 -25.24
CA LYS A 97 -11.64 7.06 -25.74
C LYS A 97 -11.88 8.12 -24.65
N ARG A 98 -12.20 7.69 -23.43
CA ARG A 98 -12.48 8.62 -22.32
C ARG A 98 -11.21 9.37 -21.90
N GLU A 99 -10.09 8.67 -21.81
CA GLU A 99 -8.81 9.28 -21.46
C GLU A 99 -8.32 10.22 -22.60
N MET A 100 -8.59 9.86 -23.86
CA MET A 100 -8.31 10.72 -25.01
C MET A 100 -9.17 12.00 -24.95
N ASP A 101 -10.47 11.89 -24.72
CA ASP A 101 -11.39 13.03 -24.56
C ASP A 101 -10.94 13.93 -23.40
N THR A 102 -10.48 13.35 -22.28
CA THR A 102 -9.92 14.09 -21.15
C THR A 102 -8.70 14.93 -21.54
N LEU A 103 -7.80 14.39 -22.35
CA LEU A 103 -6.61 15.13 -22.83
C LEU A 103 -7.03 16.30 -23.75
N TYR A 104 -8.02 16.10 -24.62
CA TYR A 104 -8.58 17.19 -25.43
C TYR A 104 -9.24 18.28 -24.57
N ASP A 105 -9.94 17.90 -23.50
CA ASP A 105 -10.53 18.88 -22.57
C ASP A 105 -9.45 19.71 -21.87
N TYR A 106 -8.30 19.14 -21.53
CA TYR A 106 -7.15 19.90 -21.00
C TYR A 106 -6.66 20.94 -21.99
N ILE A 107 -6.62 20.62 -23.30
CA ILE A 107 -6.24 21.58 -24.36
C ILE A 107 -7.29 22.70 -24.46
N ASN A 108 -8.56 22.35 -24.44
CA ASN A 108 -9.67 23.30 -24.49
C ASN A 108 -9.67 24.28 -23.30
N LEU A 109 -9.17 23.83 -22.15
CA LEU A 109 -8.94 24.64 -20.93
C LEU A 109 -7.66 25.49 -21.00
N GLY A 110 -6.97 25.54 -22.16
CA GLY A 110 -5.78 26.34 -22.38
C GLY A 110 -4.48 25.75 -21.86
N LYS A 111 -4.46 24.48 -21.43
CA LYS A 111 -3.23 23.78 -21.07
C LYS A 111 -2.48 23.37 -22.33
N LYS A 112 -1.18 23.62 -22.35
CA LYS A 112 -0.29 23.19 -23.45
C LYS A 112 0.05 21.71 -23.28
N LEU A 113 -0.52 20.85 -24.09
CA LEU A 113 -0.11 19.46 -24.23
C LEU A 113 0.72 19.30 -25.51
N THR A 114 1.64 18.35 -25.50
CA THR A 114 2.40 17.93 -26.68
C THR A 114 1.82 16.64 -27.24
N ASP A 115 2.18 16.27 -28.47
CA ASP A 115 1.72 15.02 -29.09
C ASP A 115 2.06 13.78 -28.24
N ASN A 116 3.14 13.84 -27.46
CA ASN A 116 3.51 12.77 -26.56
C ASN A 116 2.49 12.53 -25.43
N ASN A 117 1.72 13.53 -25.02
CA ASN A 117 0.71 13.35 -23.98
C ASN A 117 -0.39 12.38 -24.41
N PHE A 118 -0.69 12.28 -25.71
CA PHE A 118 -1.70 11.32 -26.20
C PHE A 118 -1.30 9.86 -26.01
N ARG A 119 0.00 9.55 -25.85
CA ARG A 119 0.46 8.21 -25.48
C ARG A 119 -0.08 7.77 -24.11
N GLN A 120 -0.43 8.71 -23.23
CA GLN A 120 -0.99 8.39 -21.93
C GLN A 120 -2.36 7.71 -22.03
N ALA A 121 -3.12 7.99 -23.10
CA ALA A 121 -4.42 7.35 -23.36
C ALA A 121 -4.32 5.96 -24.01
N LEU A 122 -3.10 5.48 -24.35
CA LEU A 122 -2.87 4.10 -24.80
C LEU A 122 -2.78 3.21 -23.56
N LEU A 123 -3.73 2.29 -23.41
CA LEU A 123 -3.87 1.41 -22.25
C LEU A 123 -3.96 -0.06 -22.68
N PRO A 124 -3.62 -1.02 -21.81
CA PRO A 124 -3.78 -2.44 -22.10
C PRO A 124 -5.23 -2.78 -22.47
N GLU A 125 -5.41 -3.53 -23.54
CA GLU A 125 -6.74 -3.95 -24.01
C GLU A 125 -7.48 -4.74 -22.93
N GLY A 126 -8.72 -4.30 -22.64
CA GLY A 126 -9.58 -4.93 -21.63
C GLY A 126 -9.22 -4.59 -20.17
N CYS A 127 -8.31 -3.66 -19.92
CA CYS A 127 -7.98 -3.24 -18.57
C CYS A 127 -9.12 -2.46 -17.89
N THR A 128 -9.12 -2.46 -16.56
CA THR A 128 -9.90 -1.51 -15.77
C THR A 128 -9.11 -0.21 -15.66
N VAL A 129 -9.65 0.88 -16.21
CA VAL A 129 -8.98 2.19 -16.23
C VAL A 129 -9.19 2.91 -14.91
N PHE A 130 -8.12 3.46 -14.35
CA PHE A 130 -8.11 4.31 -13.17
C PHE A 130 -7.91 5.76 -13.61
N HIS A 131 -9.01 6.49 -13.70
CA HIS A 131 -8.98 7.88 -14.12
C HIS A 131 -8.18 8.75 -13.13
N ASN A 132 -7.25 9.56 -13.65
CA ASN A 132 -6.44 10.45 -12.83
C ASN A 132 -7.11 11.80 -12.64
N THR A 133 -7.55 12.10 -11.41
CA THR A 133 -8.19 13.36 -11.05
C THR A 133 -7.20 14.43 -10.56
N ALA A 134 -5.94 14.08 -10.40
CA ALA A 134 -4.89 14.96 -9.88
C ALA A 134 -3.79 15.29 -10.90
N GLY A 135 -3.75 14.52 -11.99
CA GLY A 135 -2.79 14.66 -13.10
C GLY A 135 -3.39 14.22 -14.42
N THR A 136 -2.53 13.91 -15.40
CA THR A 136 -2.94 13.54 -16.77
C THR A 136 -2.72 12.07 -17.10
N ALA A 137 -1.86 11.37 -16.36
CA ALA A 137 -1.55 9.98 -16.64
C ALA A 137 -2.54 9.04 -15.93
N PRO A 138 -3.43 8.33 -16.66
CA PRO A 138 -4.30 7.34 -16.05
C PRO A 138 -3.47 6.14 -15.57
N GLY A 139 -3.92 5.50 -14.49
CA GLY A 139 -3.48 4.17 -14.12
C GLY A 139 -4.44 3.13 -14.69
N CYS A 140 -4.11 1.87 -14.49
CA CYS A 140 -5.02 0.78 -14.86
C CYS A 140 -4.68 -0.51 -14.14
N ALA A 141 -5.61 -1.48 -14.23
CA ALA A 141 -5.38 -2.85 -13.83
C ALA A 141 -5.86 -3.82 -14.90
N PHE A 142 -5.15 -4.93 -15.07
CA PHE A 142 -5.58 -6.04 -15.93
C PHE A 142 -5.17 -7.39 -15.33
N GLU A 143 -5.85 -8.43 -15.77
CA GLU A 143 -5.55 -9.81 -15.39
C GLU A 143 -5.07 -10.60 -16.60
N LYS A 144 -3.94 -11.28 -16.44
CA LYS A 144 -3.39 -12.15 -17.49
C LYS A 144 -2.55 -13.27 -16.87
N ASP A 145 -2.67 -14.48 -17.41
CA ASP A 145 -1.92 -15.67 -17.00
C ASP A 145 -2.04 -15.95 -15.47
N GLY A 146 -3.21 -15.66 -14.89
CA GLY A 146 -3.45 -15.83 -13.45
C GLY A 146 -2.76 -14.81 -12.56
N LYS A 147 -2.21 -13.76 -13.14
CA LYS A 147 -1.59 -12.61 -12.44
C LYS A 147 -2.46 -11.38 -12.58
N VAL A 148 -2.42 -10.53 -11.57
CA VAL A 148 -3.05 -9.21 -11.57
C VAL A 148 -1.93 -8.17 -11.70
N VAL A 149 -2.07 -7.27 -12.64
CA VAL A 149 -1.12 -6.17 -12.86
C VAL A 149 -1.83 -4.86 -12.61
N VAL A 150 -1.24 -4.01 -11.76
CA VAL A 150 -1.75 -2.68 -11.44
C VAL A 150 -0.66 -1.66 -11.75
N MET A 151 -1.01 -0.62 -12.49
CA MET A 151 -0.11 0.47 -12.83
C MET A 151 -0.61 1.78 -12.25
N LEU A 152 0.24 2.45 -11.46
CA LEU A 152 -0.04 3.71 -10.79
C LEU A 152 0.97 4.78 -11.20
N PRO A 153 0.58 6.07 -11.24
CA PRO A 153 1.50 7.16 -11.55
C PRO A 153 2.56 7.33 -10.45
N GLY A 154 3.68 7.98 -10.81
CA GLY A 154 4.81 8.21 -9.90
C GLY A 154 4.65 9.39 -8.94
N PRO A 155 4.01 10.52 -9.30
CA PRO A 155 3.86 11.63 -8.36
C PRO A 155 3.03 11.20 -7.14
N PRO A 156 3.54 11.33 -5.89
CA PRO A 156 2.91 10.75 -4.69
C PRO A 156 1.46 11.15 -4.47
N LYS A 157 1.11 12.40 -4.77
CA LYS A 157 -0.28 12.87 -4.66
C LYS A 157 -1.22 12.16 -5.62
N GLU A 158 -0.78 11.95 -6.87
CA GLU A 158 -1.56 11.26 -7.89
C GLU A 158 -1.69 9.78 -7.55
N CYS A 159 -0.56 9.15 -7.22
CA CYS A 159 -0.49 7.75 -6.83
C CYS A 159 -1.43 7.45 -5.65
N ARG A 160 -1.35 8.21 -4.57
CA ARG A 160 -2.17 8.02 -3.37
C ARG A 160 -3.67 8.15 -3.64
N ILE A 161 -4.08 9.21 -4.36
CA ILE A 161 -5.50 9.41 -4.70
C ILE A 161 -6.03 8.24 -5.54
N MET A 162 -5.28 7.81 -6.54
CA MET A 162 -5.65 6.72 -7.44
C MET A 162 -5.67 5.37 -6.70
N LEU A 163 -4.69 5.15 -5.83
CA LEU A 163 -4.62 3.97 -4.98
C LEU A 163 -5.88 3.86 -4.09
N GLU A 164 -6.21 4.91 -3.34
CA GLU A 164 -7.36 4.91 -2.43
C GLU A 164 -8.71 4.80 -3.15
N LYS A 165 -8.89 5.53 -4.26
CA LYS A 165 -10.19 5.63 -4.94
C LYS A 165 -10.45 4.56 -5.98
N SER A 166 -9.40 3.93 -6.53
CA SER A 166 -9.55 3.02 -7.67
C SER A 166 -8.86 1.67 -7.44
N ALA A 167 -7.56 1.64 -7.15
CA ALA A 167 -6.82 0.39 -7.07
C ALA A 167 -7.22 -0.46 -5.85
N ILE A 168 -7.39 0.13 -4.67
CA ILE A 168 -7.83 -0.61 -3.47
C ILE A 168 -9.26 -1.15 -3.63
N PRO A 169 -10.25 -0.39 -4.10
CA PRO A 169 -11.57 -0.95 -4.42
C PRO A 169 -11.54 -2.09 -5.44
N TYR A 170 -10.70 -2.01 -6.47
CA TYR A 170 -10.50 -3.07 -7.44
C TYR A 170 -9.90 -4.33 -6.79
N LEU A 171 -8.82 -4.18 -6.04
CA LEU A 171 -8.12 -5.29 -5.39
C LEU A 171 -8.95 -5.97 -4.28
N ARG A 172 -9.82 -5.23 -3.61
CA ARG A 172 -10.77 -5.80 -2.63
C ARG A 172 -11.72 -6.84 -3.22
N GLN A 173 -11.99 -6.78 -4.52
CA GLN A 173 -12.86 -7.74 -5.19
C GLN A 173 -12.18 -9.10 -5.42
N LEU A 174 -10.86 -9.16 -5.30
CA LEU A 174 -10.07 -10.37 -5.49
C LEU A 174 -10.05 -11.26 -4.23
N SER A 175 -10.33 -10.70 -3.06
CA SER A 175 -10.27 -11.42 -1.79
C SER A 175 -11.62 -11.35 -1.08
N ASP A 176 -12.16 -12.52 -0.74
CA ASP A 176 -13.36 -12.64 0.12
C ASP A 176 -13.04 -12.45 1.61
N GLU A 177 -11.76 -12.24 1.95
CA GLU A 177 -11.31 -12.09 3.32
C GLU A 177 -11.24 -10.63 3.75
N LYS A 178 -11.60 -10.40 5.00
CA LYS A 178 -11.41 -9.13 5.73
C LYS A 178 -10.24 -9.29 6.68
N ILE A 179 -9.43 -8.24 6.80
CA ILE A 179 -8.40 -8.17 7.82
C ILE A 179 -8.76 -7.07 8.79
N VAL A 180 -8.70 -7.42 10.06
CA VAL A 180 -8.76 -6.48 11.18
C VAL A 180 -7.43 -6.53 11.90
N SER A 181 -6.89 -5.36 12.20
CA SER A 181 -5.65 -5.22 12.96
C SER A 181 -5.83 -4.17 14.04
N HIS A 182 -5.33 -4.47 15.22
CA HIS A 182 -5.18 -3.50 16.29
C HIS A 182 -3.71 -3.28 16.60
N THR A 183 -3.37 -2.03 16.86
CA THR A 183 -2.03 -1.63 17.28
C THR A 183 -2.07 -1.25 18.74
N ILE A 184 -1.42 -2.06 19.58
CA ILE A 184 -1.27 -1.80 21.00
C ILE A 184 -0.01 -0.97 21.19
N ASN A 185 -0.17 0.20 21.77
CA ASN A 185 0.89 1.17 21.99
C ASN A 185 1.47 1.00 23.40
N ILE A 186 2.76 0.74 23.50
CA ILE A 186 3.45 0.31 24.72
C ILE A 186 4.56 1.33 25.04
N PHE A 187 4.63 1.76 26.29
CA PHE A 187 5.67 2.68 26.76
C PHE A 187 6.38 2.11 27.99
N GLY A 188 7.70 2.35 28.06
CA GLY A 188 8.52 1.98 29.21
C GLY A 188 9.20 0.61 29.14
N ILE A 189 8.87 -0.21 28.14
CA ILE A 189 9.58 -1.46 27.82
C ILE A 189 9.96 -1.49 26.35
N GLY A 190 11.07 -2.14 26.02
CA GLY A 190 11.57 -2.23 24.66
C GLY A 190 10.99 -3.42 23.87
N GLU A 191 11.18 -3.40 22.55
CA GLU A 191 10.72 -4.45 21.64
C GLU A 191 11.17 -5.86 22.07
N SER A 192 12.43 -6.03 22.46
CA SER A 192 12.95 -7.32 22.90
C SER A 192 12.24 -7.88 24.14
N ALA A 193 11.84 -7.02 25.07
CA ALA A 193 11.10 -7.44 26.23
C ALA A 193 9.66 -7.86 25.88
N VAL A 194 9.03 -7.17 24.93
CA VAL A 194 7.72 -7.55 24.37
C VAL A 194 7.83 -8.88 23.63
N ASP A 195 8.89 -9.05 22.82
CA ASP A 195 9.17 -10.30 22.11
C ASP A 195 9.32 -11.49 23.08
N ASP A 196 10.12 -11.34 24.14
CA ASP A 196 10.30 -12.37 25.17
C ASP A 196 8.98 -12.75 25.86
N ILE A 197 8.12 -11.77 26.16
CA ILE A 197 6.83 -12.00 26.84
C ILE A 197 5.88 -12.81 25.97
N PHE A 198 5.90 -12.58 24.63
CA PHE A 198 4.94 -13.16 23.68
C PHE A 198 5.58 -14.18 22.71
N ALA A 199 6.84 -14.56 22.90
CA ALA A 199 7.55 -15.48 21.99
C ALA A 199 6.80 -16.81 21.78
N GLY A 200 6.17 -17.34 22.84
CA GLY A 200 5.38 -18.56 22.76
C GLY A 200 4.15 -18.42 21.87
N GLU A 201 3.38 -17.37 22.09
CA GLU A 201 2.18 -17.05 21.32
C GLU A 201 2.50 -16.72 19.86
N MET A 202 3.49 -15.87 19.64
CA MET A 202 3.92 -15.50 18.29
C MET A 202 4.37 -16.69 17.46
N ASN A 203 5.08 -17.65 18.06
CA ASN A 203 5.50 -18.86 17.36
C ASN A 203 4.35 -19.87 17.14
N ALA A 204 3.33 -19.88 17.97
CA ALA A 204 2.18 -20.79 17.87
C ALA A 204 1.05 -20.24 16.99
N MET A 205 0.93 -18.94 16.90
CA MET A 205 -0.15 -18.27 16.17
C MET A 205 0.14 -18.17 14.68
N THR A 206 -0.87 -18.45 13.86
CA THR A 206 -0.86 -18.17 12.41
C THR A 206 -1.96 -17.21 12.01
N ASN A 207 -3.12 -17.34 12.62
CA ASN A 207 -4.26 -16.46 12.48
C ASN A 207 -5.17 -16.58 13.72
N PRO A 208 -5.24 -15.59 14.59
CA PRO A 208 -4.57 -14.29 14.52
C PRO A 208 -3.04 -14.38 14.48
N SER A 209 -2.37 -13.30 14.07
CA SER A 209 -0.93 -13.12 14.16
C SER A 209 -0.59 -11.92 15.04
N MET A 210 0.61 -11.94 15.61
CA MET A 210 1.12 -10.91 16.50
C MET A 210 2.56 -10.57 16.12
N ALA A 211 2.92 -9.27 16.11
CA ALA A 211 4.28 -8.85 15.83
C ALA A 211 4.61 -7.53 16.55
N PRO A 212 5.74 -7.45 17.26
CA PRO A 212 6.24 -6.22 17.84
C PRO A 212 6.96 -5.37 16.79
N TYR A 213 6.98 -4.06 17.01
CA TYR A 213 7.71 -3.08 16.20
C TYR A 213 8.29 -1.99 17.10
N ALA A 214 9.58 -1.68 16.92
CA ALA A 214 10.19 -0.53 17.56
C ALA A 214 9.77 0.78 16.89
N LYS A 215 9.52 1.81 17.69
CA LYS A 215 9.35 3.20 17.29
C LYS A 215 10.33 4.06 18.07
N GLU A 216 10.58 5.31 17.68
CA GLU A 216 11.65 6.13 18.29
C GLU A 216 11.61 6.20 19.82
N CYS A 217 10.42 6.25 20.43
CA CYS A 217 10.26 6.33 21.88
C CYS A 217 9.36 5.24 22.46
N ASP A 218 8.70 4.46 21.62
CA ASP A 218 7.63 3.54 21.97
C ASP A 218 7.88 2.15 21.37
N CYS A 219 7.21 1.14 21.90
CA CYS A 219 7.04 -0.16 21.26
C CYS A 219 5.58 -0.34 20.83
N LEU A 220 5.38 -0.87 19.66
CA LEU A 220 4.06 -1.20 19.13
C LEU A 220 3.93 -2.73 19.06
N LEU A 221 2.81 -3.27 19.50
CA LEU A 221 2.46 -4.66 19.26
C LEU A 221 1.24 -4.71 18.36
N LYS A 222 1.42 -5.15 17.12
CA LYS A 222 0.33 -5.29 16.16
C LYS A 222 -0.24 -6.68 16.20
N VAL A 223 -1.54 -6.80 16.44
CA VAL A 223 -2.31 -8.05 16.33
C VAL A 223 -3.23 -7.96 15.14
N THR A 224 -3.28 -9.04 14.36
CA THR A 224 -4.00 -9.05 13.08
C THR A 224 -4.76 -10.36 12.94
N ALA A 225 -6.04 -10.28 12.61
CA ALA A 225 -6.85 -11.44 12.26
C ALA A 225 -7.43 -11.31 10.85
N LYS A 226 -7.57 -12.44 10.21
CA LYS A 226 -8.12 -12.62 8.87
C LYS A 226 -9.35 -13.52 8.95
N ALA A 227 -10.50 -13.04 8.43
CA ALA A 227 -11.76 -13.79 8.44
C ALA A 227 -12.65 -13.36 7.26
N HIS A 228 -13.79 -14.01 7.07
CA HIS A 228 -14.74 -13.63 6.02
C HIS A 228 -15.49 -12.32 6.35
N THR A 229 -15.67 -12.02 7.61
CA THR A 229 -16.31 -10.77 8.07
C THR A 229 -15.45 -10.05 9.11
N GLU A 230 -15.61 -8.73 9.22
CA GLU A 230 -14.96 -7.93 10.25
C GLU A 230 -15.36 -8.42 11.67
N ALA A 231 -16.62 -8.80 11.84
CA ALA A 231 -17.12 -9.31 13.13
C ALA A 231 -16.43 -10.62 13.54
N GLU A 232 -16.21 -11.53 12.61
CA GLU A 232 -15.45 -12.77 12.88
C GLU A 232 -13.99 -12.47 13.24
N ALA A 233 -13.35 -11.55 12.51
CA ALA A 233 -11.97 -11.15 12.79
C ALA A 233 -11.85 -10.51 14.19
N GLU A 234 -12.78 -9.63 14.56
CA GLU A 234 -12.84 -9.03 15.91
C GLU A 234 -13.04 -10.07 17.01
N GLU A 235 -13.92 -11.06 16.79
CA GLU A 235 -14.10 -12.17 17.73
C GLU A 235 -12.79 -12.97 17.93
N MET A 236 -12.02 -13.18 16.87
CA MET A 236 -10.72 -13.86 16.93
C MET A 236 -9.69 -13.01 17.70
N LEU A 237 -9.69 -11.69 17.53
CA LEU A 237 -8.77 -10.76 18.20
C LEU A 237 -9.07 -10.57 19.68
N ARG A 238 -10.33 -10.65 20.09
CA ARG A 238 -10.77 -10.38 21.46
C ARG A 238 -9.97 -11.14 22.53
N PRO A 239 -9.79 -12.47 22.47
CA PRO A 239 -9.00 -13.19 23.47
C PRO A 239 -7.52 -12.78 23.46
N VAL A 240 -6.94 -12.52 22.28
CA VAL A 240 -5.55 -12.08 22.16
C VAL A 240 -5.34 -10.70 22.76
N MET A 241 -6.26 -9.77 22.49
CA MET A 241 -6.23 -8.43 23.09
C MET A 241 -6.37 -8.46 24.62
N ALA A 242 -7.22 -9.35 25.14
CA ALA A 242 -7.38 -9.54 26.58
C ALA A 242 -6.09 -10.08 27.23
N GLU A 243 -5.45 -11.06 26.60
CA GLU A 243 -4.18 -11.61 27.04
C GLU A 243 -3.06 -10.57 27.03
N VAL A 244 -2.97 -9.77 25.96
CA VAL A 244 -2.00 -8.67 25.87
C VAL A 244 -2.20 -7.68 26.99
N GLN A 245 -3.46 -7.28 27.26
CA GLN A 245 -3.77 -6.34 28.34
C GLN A 245 -3.44 -6.94 29.72
N GLU A 246 -3.67 -8.24 29.93
CA GLU A 246 -3.33 -8.92 31.18
C GLU A 246 -1.83 -8.97 31.44
N LYS A 247 -1.03 -9.34 30.41
CA LYS A 247 0.42 -9.48 30.53
C LYS A 247 1.16 -8.15 30.61
N LEU A 248 0.73 -7.14 29.87
CA LEU A 248 1.40 -5.83 29.80
C LEU A 248 0.85 -4.81 30.79
N GLY A 249 -0.43 -4.86 31.14
CA GLY A 249 -1.05 -4.00 32.15
C GLY A 249 -0.85 -2.50 31.87
N GLU A 250 -0.25 -1.81 32.83
CA GLU A 250 -0.10 -0.33 32.82
C GLU A 250 0.89 0.20 31.78
N VAL A 251 1.75 -0.63 31.18
CA VAL A 251 2.67 -0.18 30.14
C VAL A 251 1.96 0.05 28.79
N VAL A 252 0.72 -0.46 28.63
CA VAL A 252 -0.14 -0.15 27.49
C VAL A 252 -0.77 1.22 27.69
N TYR A 253 -0.37 2.20 26.90
CA TYR A 253 -0.93 3.54 26.99
C TYR A 253 -2.09 3.83 26.01
N GLY A 254 -2.32 2.95 25.07
CA GLY A 254 -3.42 3.08 24.13
C GLY A 254 -3.50 1.93 23.12
N VAL A 255 -4.66 1.84 22.48
CA VAL A 255 -4.91 0.94 21.33
C VAL A 255 -5.38 1.81 20.19
N ASP A 256 -4.79 1.60 19.02
CA ASP A 256 -5.09 2.35 17.78
C ASP A 256 -4.96 3.88 17.94
N VAL A 257 -3.98 4.33 18.72
CA VAL A 257 -3.66 5.74 18.89
C VAL A 257 -2.39 6.09 18.13
N ASP A 258 -2.32 7.29 17.56
CA ASP A 258 -1.19 7.70 16.73
C ASP A 258 0.09 7.98 17.55
N CYS A 259 -0.09 8.56 18.74
CA CYS A 259 1.02 8.96 19.60
C CYS A 259 0.61 9.07 21.08
N ILE A 260 1.61 9.08 21.98
CA ILE A 260 1.41 9.14 23.42
C ILE A 260 0.76 10.47 23.84
N GLU A 261 1.04 11.55 23.14
CA GLU A 261 0.48 12.88 23.40
C GLU A 261 -1.05 12.88 23.32
N GLN A 262 -1.63 12.15 22.38
CA GLN A 262 -3.09 12.01 22.26
C GLN A 262 -3.69 11.35 23.50
N SER A 263 -3.04 10.29 23.99
CA SER A 263 -3.47 9.58 25.22
C SER A 263 -3.35 10.46 26.44
N VAL A 264 -2.25 11.24 26.56
CA VAL A 264 -2.07 12.20 27.66
C VAL A 264 -3.14 13.29 27.60
N LEU A 265 -3.39 13.87 26.43
CA LEU A 265 -4.44 14.91 26.28
C LEU A 265 -5.83 14.37 26.63
N LYS A 266 -6.14 13.13 26.25
CA LYS A 266 -7.39 12.47 26.62
C LYS A 266 -7.53 12.34 28.14
N LEU A 267 -6.51 11.82 28.82
CA LEU A 267 -6.47 11.67 30.26
C LEU A 267 -6.59 13.02 31.02
N LEU A 268 -5.90 14.06 30.53
CA LEU A 268 -5.99 15.40 31.12
C LEU A 268 -7.43 15.94 31.02
N ARG A 269 -8.08 15.77 29.87
CA ARG A 269 -9.48 16.18 29.68
C ARG A 269 -10.44 15.42 30.61
N GLU A 270 -10.31 14.10 30.70
CA GLU A 270 -11.12 13.25 31.57
C GLU A 270 -10.97 13.61 33.05
N LYS A 271 -9.75 14.00 33.47
CA LYS A 271 -9.46 14.40 34.85
C LYS A 271 -9.66 15.90 35.11
N ASN A 272 -10.12 16.68 34.10
CA ASN A 272 -10.24 18.14 34.19
C ASN A 272 -8.93 18.83 34.61
N MET A 273 -7.80 18.33 34.10
CA MET A 273 -6.47 18.87 34.39
C MET A 273 -5.96 19.70 33.22
N THR A 274 -5.11 20.66 33.51
CA THR A 274 -4.37 21.46 32.51
C THR A 274 -2.88 21.16 32.64
N PHE A 275 -2.17 21.26 31.51
CA PHE A 275 -0.73 21.10 31.44
C PHE A 275 -0.12 22.36 30.83
N SER A 276 0.99 22.82 31.36
CA SER A 276 1.82 23.86 30.76
C SER A 276 3.29 23.47 30.89
N ALA A 277 4.08 23.77 29.86
CA ALA A 277 5.53 23.60 29.84
C ALA A 277 6.19 24.95 29.52
N ALA A 278 7.35 25.20 30.10
CA ALA A 278 8.23 26.28 29.74
C ALA A 278 9.60 25.69 29.40
N GLU A 279 10.14 26.03 28.23
CA GLU A 279 11.47 25.66 27.74
C GLU A 279 12.45 26.81 27.97
#